data_13b5e9ceda426666f92409d3d0b1a57d
#
_entry.id   13b5e9ceda426666f92409d3d0b1a57d
#
_cell.length_a   1.000
_cell.length_b   1.000
_cell.length_c   1.000
_cell.angle_alpha   90.00
_cell.angle_beta   90.00
_cell.angle_gamma   90.00
#
_symmetry.space_group_name_H-M   'P 1'
#
loop_
_entity.id
_entity.type
_entity.pdbx_description
1 polymer ?
#
loop_
_entity_poly.entity_id
_entity_poly.type
_entity_poly.pdbx_seq_one_letter_code
_entity_poly.pdbx_strand_id
1 'polypeptide(L)'
;MQNLDIIIFAVIAAFLVFRLRDVLGKRTGHQDRSKFDPFNGNDNQAQEDHQSDDSNVIPLPQSQDQIVEPVEPQASDVEETAKEGVRAIQVADRSFTVDGFLGGAEGAFGMVVDAFANGDESTLKGLLSKEVFAGFKAAIDDRNDKNQALGTTLVGITKSSIAQAELDGKMALVTVKFISEQISVLKNAEGAVIDGHPSDIVKVTDLWTFARNTNSRDPNWTLIANETPQ
;
A
#
# COMPACT_ATOMS: atom_id res chain seq x y z
N MET A 1 13.17 18.40 -26.41
CA MET A 1 12.06 17.44 -26.53
C MET A 1 11.76 16.79 -25.15
N GLN A 2 11.53 17.65 -24.16
CA GLN A 2 11.26 17.25 -22.74
C GLN A 2 9.76 17.11 -22.43
N ASN A 3 8.88 17.07 -23.44
CA ASN A 3 7.46 17.23 -23.20
C ASN A 3 6.64 15.94 -23.30
N LEU A 4 7.25 14.79 -23.63
CA LEU A 4 6.51 13.54 -23.77
C LEU A 4 6.28 12.86 -22.43
N ASP A 5 7.26 12.92 -21.53
CA ASP A 5 7.12 12.35 -20.17
C ASP A 5 6.07 13.12 -19.38
N ILE A 6 5.97 14.44 -19.58
CA ILE A 6 4.96 15.31 -18.97
C ILE A 6 3.55 14.92 -19.45
N ILE A 7 3.38 14.45 -20.69
CA ILE A 7 2.07 14.10 -21.24
C ILE A 7 1.56 12.76 -20.68
N ILE A 8 2.43 11.77 -20.49
CA ILE A 8 2.06 10.48 -19.89
C ILE A 8 1.66 10.68 -18.43
N PHE A 9 2.42 11.47 -17.67
CA PHE A 9 2.10 11.81 -16.28
C PHE A 9 0.89 12.74 -16.17
N ALA A 10 0.68 13.67 -17.12
CA ALA A 10 -0.48 14.58 -17.12
C ALA A 10 -1.81 13.87 -17.38
N VAL A 11 -1.84 12.79 -18.16
CA VAL A 11 -3.04 12.01 -18.42
C VAL A 11 -3.45 11.22 -17.15
N ILE A 12 -2.48 10.70 -16.41
CA ILE A 12 -2.72 10.02 -15.14
C ILE A 12 -3.18 11.01 -14.07
N ALA A 13 -2.56 12.18 -13.98
CA ALA A 13 -2.94 13.24 -13.04
C ALA A 13 -4.33 13.86 -13.33
N ALA A 14 -4.72 14.02 -14.59
CA ALA A 14 -6.01 14.58 -14.96
C ALA A 14 -7.18 13.67 -14.59
N PHE A 15 -6.99 12.35 -14.64
CA PHE A 15 -8.00 11.37 -14.24
C PHE A 15 -8.29 11.40 -12.73
N LEU A 16 -7.27 11.63 -11.91
CA LEU A 16 -7.40 11.71 -10.45
C LEU A 16 -8.12 12.98 -9.99
N VAL A 17 -7.86 14.12 -10.64
CA VAL A 17 -8.56 15.39 -10.34
C VAL A 17 -10.07 15.25 -10.64
N PHE A 18 -10.45 14.48 -11.64
CA PHE A 18 -11.86 14.26 -11.98
C PHE A 18 -12.58 13.38 -10.95
N ARG A 19 -11.90 12.36 -10.40
CA ARG A 19 -12.47 11.45 -9.39
C ARG A 19 -12.56 12.07 -8.00
N LEU A 20 -11.60 12.92 -7.61
CA LEU A 20 -11.66 13.66 -6.33
C LEU A 20 -12.84 14.65 -6.28
N ARG A 21 -13.29 15.13 -7.43
CA ARG A 21 -14.43 16.05 -7.53
C ARG A 21 -15.78 15.38 -7.26
N ASP A 22 -15.91 14.08 -7.52
CA ASP A 22 -17.14 13.32 -7.25
C ASP A 22 -17.22 12.85 -5.77
N VAL A 23 -16.09 12.63 -5.11
CA VAL A 23 -16.05 12.20 -3.70
C VAL A 23 -16.20 13.36 -2.73
N LEU A 24 -15.74 14.57 -3.07
CA LEU A 24 -15.90 15.77 -2.22
C LEU A 24 -17.30 16.42 -2.30
N GLY A 25 -18.22 15.90 -3.11
CA GLY A 25 -19.56 16.44 -3.32
C GLY A 25 -20.64 15.99 -2.34
N LYS A 26 -20.37 15.05 -1.42
CA LYS A 26 -21.34 14.59 -0.41
C LYS A 26 -20.97 15.01 1.00
N ARG A 27 -21.29 16.26 1.31
CA ARG A 27 -21.30 16.79 2.67
C ARG A 27 -22.56 16.29 3.36
N THR A 28 -22.49 15.25 4.17
CA THR A 28 -23.52 14.92 5.14
C THR A 28 -23.00 15.29 6.53
N GLY A 29 -23.41 16.47 6.96
CA GLY A 29 -23.25 16.90 8.34
C GLY A 29 -24.26 16.18 9.22
N HIS A 30 -23.78 15.53 10.27
CA HIS A 30 -24.53 15.33 11.49
C HIS A 30 -23.59 15.58 12.66
N GLN A 31 -23.76 16.75 13.29
CA GLN A 31 -23.20 17.02 14.59
C GLN A 31 -24.25 16.56 15.62
N ASP A 32 -23.90 15.56 16.40
CA ASP A 32 -24.58 15.36 17.68
C ASP A 32 -23.54 15.37 18.79
N ARG A 33 -23.63 16.44 19.60
CA ARG A 33 -22.83 16.62 20.79
C ARG A 33 -23.50 15.85 21.92
N SER A 34 -22.96 14.75 22.32
CA SER A 34 -23.28 14.15 23.62
C SER A 34 -22.13 14.40 24.58
N LYS A 35 -22.38 15.27 25.55
CA LYS A 35 -21.53 15.53 26.71
C LYS A 35 -21.52 14.26 27.57
N PHE A 36 -20.38 13.70 27.81
CA PHE A 36 -20.16 12.76 28.90
C PHE A 36 -19.09 13.31 29.81
N ASP A 37 -19.48 13.60 31.05
CA ASP A 37 -18.67 14.13 32.12
C ASP A 37 -18.28 12.96 33.05
N PRO A 38 -16.99 12.67 33.27
CA PRO A 38 -16.59 11.63 34.20
C PRO A 38 -15.85 12.21 35.40
N PHE A 39 -16.58 12.83 36.35
CA PHE A 39 -16.04 13.03 37.70
C PHE A 39 -17.16 12.85 38.73
N ASN A 40 -17.21 11.69 39.34
CA ASN A 40 -17.59 11.59 40.74
C ASN A 40 -16.97 10.35 41.39
N GLY A 41 -16.22 10.63 42.44
CA GLY A 41 -15.48 9.64 43.20
C GLY A 41 -16.33 8.87 44.21
N ASN A 42 -15.80 7.87 44.80
CA ASN A 42 -15.65 7.82 46.28
C ASN A 42 -14.85 6.60 46.75
N ASP A 43 -14.06 6.87 47.76
CA ASP A 43 -13.24 5.99 48.57
C ASP A 43 -13.97 4.77 49.16
N ASN A 44 -13.26 3.65 49.35
CA ASN A 44 -13.08 3.13 50.72
C ASN A 44 -12.04 1.97 50.79
N GLN A 45 -11.22 2.12 51.81
CA GLN A 45 -10.24 1.19 52.34
C GLN A 45 -10.83 -0.09 52.90
N ALA A 46 -10.12 -1.21 52.84
CA ALA A 46 -9.88 -2.08 54.02
C ALA A 46 -8.73 -3.05 53.72
N GLN A 47 -7.72 -2.97 54.59
CA GLN A 47 -6.69 -3.97 54.82
C GLN A 47 -7.34 -5.21 55.48
N GLU A 48 -6.82 -6.39 55.16
CA GLU A 48 -6.57 -7.40 56.21
C GLU A 48 -5.52 -8.42 55.74
N ASP A 49 -4.60 -8.60 56.62
CA ASP A 49 -3.46 -9.49 56.71
C ASP A 49 -3.91 -10.92 57.01
N HIS A 50 -3.31 -11.95 56.35
CA HIS A 50 -3.13 -13.25 56.98
C HIS A 50 -1.96 -14.02 56.35
N GLN A 51 -1.03 -14.29 57.25
CA GLN A 51 0.13 -15.18 57.14
C GLN A 51 -0.22 -16.66 57.14
N SER A 52 0.70 -17.42 56.51
CA SER A 52 1.15 -18.79 56.74
C SER A 52 0.26 -19.95 56.17
N ASP A 53 0.79 -20.80 55.30
CA ASP A 53 1.46 -22.02 55.75
C ASP A 53 2.16 -22.78 54.59
N ASP A 54 3.24 -23.44 54.92
CA ASP A 54 4.07 -24.32 54.13
C ASP A 54 3.31 -25.42 53.39
N SER A 55 3.51 -25.54 52.08
CA SER A 55 3.42 -26.85 51.40
C SER A 55 4.33 -26.86 50.18
N ASN A 56 5.35 -27.70 50.26
CA ASN A 56 6.32 -28.05 49.28
C ASN A 56 5.69 -28.59 48.00
N VAL A 57 5.43 -27.72 47.01
CA VAL A 57 4.98 -28.14 45.69
C VAL A 57 6.16 -27.95 44.75
N ILE A 58 6.68 -29.07 44.25
CA ILE A 58 7.67 -29.12 43.18
C ILE A 58 7.02 -28.49 41.93
N PRO A 59 7.52 -27.36 41.39
CA PRO A 59 7.01 -26.84 40.14
C PRO A 59 7.46 -27.75 39.01
N LEU A 60 6.51 -28.38 38.31
CA LEU A 60 6.73 -28.90 36.97
C LEU A 60 7.17 -27.71 36.09
N PRO A 61 8.13 -27.91 35.15
CA PRO A 61 8.44 -26.90 34.17
C PRO A 61 7.18 -26.68 33.33
N GLN A 62 6.50 -25.59 33.60
CA GLN A 62 5.48 -25.06 32.67
C GLN A 62 6.24 -24.72 31.38
N SER A 63 5.91 -25.44 30.32
CA SER A 63 6.16 -24.98 28.97
C SER A 63 5.63 -23.55 28.92
N GLN A 64 6.54 -22.59 28.83
CA GLN A 64 6.18 -21.24 28.47
C GLN A 64 5.61 -21.33 27.07
N ASP A 65 4.27 -21.40 27.00
CA ASP A 65 3.57 -20.90 25.82
C ASP A 65 4.07 -19.47 25.67
N GLN A 66 5.03 -19.31 24.79
CA GLN A 66 5.39 -17.98 24.31
C GLN A 66 4.11 -17.42 23.70
N ILE A 67 3.42 -16.61 24.49
CA ILE A 67 2.47 -15.65 23.94
C ILE A 67 3.34 -14.83 22.99
N VAL A 68 3.27 -15.16 21.70
CA VAL A 68 3.81 -14.32 20.65
C VAL A 68 2.97 -13.06 20.76
N GLU A 69 3.48 -12.07 21.49
CA GLU A 69 2.92 -10.72 21.44
C GLU A 69 2.85 -10.36 19.97
N PRO A 70 1.70 -9.84 19.49
CA PRO A 70 1.64 -9.32 18.13
C PRO A 70 2.78 -8.33 18.01
N VAL A 71 3.76 -8.62 17.14
CA VAL A 71 4.82 -7.66 16.83
C VAL A 71 4.08 -6.44 16.30
N GLU A 72 4.02 -5.38 17.11
CA GLU A 72 3.47 -4.11 16.64
C GLU A 72 4.27 -3.75 15.38
N PRO A 73 3.59 -3.46 14.25
CA PRO A 73 4.27 -3.09 13.03
C PRO A 73 5.20 -1.95 13.37
N GLN A 74 6.46 -2.05 12.96
CA GLN A 74 7.45 -1.03 13.26
C GLN A 74 6.85 0.31 12.82
N ALA A 75 6.84 1.29 13.71
CA ALA A 75 6.14 2.57 13.56
C ALA A 75 6.54 3.37 12.28
N SER A 76 7.49 2.86 11.50
CA SER A 76 7.96 3.40 10.23
C SER A 76 7.18 2.96 8.99
N ASP A 77 6.40 1.86 9.08
CA ASP A 77 5.79 1.23 7.89
C ASP A 77 4.33 1.65 7.67
N VAL A 78 3.72 2.34 8.64
CA VAL A 78 2.37 2.90 8.56
C VAL A 78 2.41 4.36 8.97
N GLU A 79 2.06 5.26 8.04
CA GLU A 79 1.93 6.68 8.34
C GLU A 79 0.79 6.91 9.32
N GLU A 80 0.87 7.97 10.16
CA GLU A 80 -0.11 8.24 11.20
C GLU A 80 -1.54 8.33 10.67
N THR A 81 -1.69 8.94 9.50
CA THR A 81 -2.96 9.10 8.78
C THR A 81 -3.60 7.78 8.34
N ALA A 82 -2.80 6.72 8.21
CA ALA A 82 -3.27 5.41 7.75
C ALA A 82 -3.66 4.46 8.90
N LYS A 83 -3.24 4.73 10.14
CA LYS A 83 -3.38 3.79 11.27
C LYS A 83 -4.83 3.41 11.56
N GLU A 84 -5.75 4.37 11.49
CA GLU A 84 -7.17 4.09 11.74
C GLU A 84 -7.76 3.17 10.67
N GLY A 85 -7.47 3.44 9.39
CA GLY A 85 -7.90 2.61 8.28
C GLY A 85 -7.31 1.20 8.33
N VAL A 86 -6.03 1.07 8.67
CA VAL A 86 -5.37 -0.24 8.89
C VAL A 86 -6.10 -1.04 9.97
N ARG A 87 -6.43 -0.43 11.11
CA ARG A 87 -7.20 -1.09 12.17
C ARG A 87 -8.58 -1.53 11.70
N ALA A 88 -9.28 -0.68 10.94
CA ALA A 88 -10.59 -1.02 10.40
C ALA A 88 -10.51 -2.24 9.47
N ILE A 89 -9.50 -2.30 8.61
CA ILE A 89 -9.25 -3.43 7.72
C ILE A 89 -8.94 -4.70 8.52
N GLN A 90 -8.08 -4.62 9.55
CA GLN A 90 -7.73 -5.77 10.41
C GLN A 90 -8.94 -6.32 11.18
N VAL A 91 -9.89 -5.47 11.56
CA VAL A 91 -11.15 -5.90 12.20
C VAL A 91 -12.03 -6.63 11.20
N ALA A 92 -12.12 -6.16 9.96
CA ALA A 92 -12.94 -6.76 8.90
C ALA A 92 -12.30 -8.03 8.32
N ASP A 93 -10.97 -8.09 8.29
CA ASP A 93 -10.20 -9.23 7.80
C ASP A 93 -9.03 -9.53 8.74
N ARG A 94 -9.21 -10.54 9.58
CA ARG A 94 -8.20 -10.96 10.56
C ARG A 94 -6.93 -11.56 9.95
N SER A 95 -6.95 -11.89 8.67
CA SER A 95 -5.78 -12.39 7.95
C SER A 95 -4.88 -11.26 7.45
N PHE A 96 -5.36 -10.01 7.46
CA PHE A 96 -4.58 -8.85 7.03
C PHE A 96 -3.50 -8.51 8.06
N THR A 97 -2.26 -8.59 7.64
CA THR A 97 -1.10 -8.09 8.39
C THR A 97 -0.36 -7.04 7.55
N VAL A 98 0.19 -6.03 8.19
CA VAL A 98 0.93 -4.95 7.50
C VAL A 98 2.12 -5.53 6.74
N ASP A 99 2.93 -6.35 7.39
CA ASP A 99 4.14 -6.94 6.79
C ASP A 99 3.80 -7.86 5.61
N GLY A 100 2.78 -8.72 5.78
CA GLY A 100 2.32 -9.61 4.71
C GLY A 100 1.78 -8.84 3.51
N PHE A 101 1.06 -7.73 3.76
CA PHE A 101 0.55 -6.87 2.71
C PHE A 101 1.68 -6.11 2.00
N LEU A 102 2.61 -5.49 2.74
CA LEU A 102 3.74 -4.76 2.15
C LEU A 102 4.64 -5.68 1.33
N GLY A 103 4.96 -6.87 1.83
CA GLY A 103 5.73 -7.85 1.04
C GLY A 103 5.03 -8.26 -0.25
N GLY A 104 3.70 -8.45 -0.22
CA GLY A 104 2.89 -8.71 -1.42
C GLY A 104 2.87 -7.51 -2.38
N ALA A 105 2.75 -6.30 -1.85
CA ALA A 105 2.73 -5.06 -2.63
C ALA A 105 4.09 -4.78 -3.31
N GLU A 106 5.21 -5.05 -2.63
CA GLU A 106 6.56 -4.97 -3.20
C GLU A 106 6.75 -5.98 -4.34
N GLY A 107 6.30 -7.23 -4.14
CA GLY A 107 6.30 -8.23 -5.19
C GLY A 107 5.48 -7.80 -6.41
N ALA A 108 4.27 -7.28 -6.18
CA ALA A 108 3.42 -6.75 -7.25
C ALA A 108 4.07 -5.56 -7.98
N PHE A 109 4.72 -4.66 -7.23
CA PHE A 109 5.45 -3.52 -7.79
C PHE A 109 6.53 -4.00 -8.79
N GLY A 110 7.38 -4.94 -8.38
CA GLY A 110 8.41 -5.51 -9.25
C GLY A 110 7.83 -6.17 -10.51
N MET A 111 6.76 -6.97 -10.33
CA MET A 111 6.09 -7.64 -11.47
C MET A 111 5.48 -6.64 -12.46
N VAL A 112 4.85 -5.58 -11.98
CA VAL A 112 4.23 -4.56 -12.85
C VAL A 112 5.30 -3.76 -13.60
N VAL A 113 6.39 -3.34 -12.92
CA VAL A 113 7.50 -2.62 -13.54
C VAL A 113 8.13 -3.46 -14.67
N ASP A 114 8.42 -4.73 -14.40
CA ASP A 114 9.00 -5.65 -15.40
C ASP A 114 8.02 -5.92 -16.55
N ALA A 115 6.77 -6.26 -16.25
CA ALA A 115 5.74 -6.52 -17.26
C ALA A 115 5.49 -5.29 -18.16
N PHE A 116 5.50 -4.10 -17.60
CA PHE A 116 5.36 -2.87 -18.38
C PHE A 116 6.55 -2.63 -19.32
N ALA A 117 7.76 -2.80 -18.82
CA ALA A 117 8.97 -2.67 -19.64
C ALA A 117 8.95 -3.66 -20.82
N ASN A 118 8.57 -4.91 -20.57
CA ASN A 118 8.55 -5.98 -21.56
C ASN A 118 7.27 -6.00 -22.43
N GLY A 119 6.26 -5.18 -22.13
CA GLY A 119 4.97 -5.18 -22.82
C GLY A 119 4.13 -6.45 -22.55
N ASP A 120 4.33 -7.10 -21.38
CA ASP A 120 3.56 -8.27 -20.98
C ASP A 120 2.17 -7.88 -20.46
N GLU A 121 1.24 -7.71 -21.42
CA GLU A 121 -0.14 -7.40 -21.12
C GLU A 121 -0.84 -8.48 -20.28
N SER A 122 -0.41 -9.74 -20.39
CA SER A 122 -1.04 -10.86 -19.66
C SER A 122 -0.84 -10.71 -18.17
N THR A 123 0.41 -10.47 -17.75
CA THR A 123 0.76 -10.22 -16.35
C THR A 123 0.09 -8.96 -15.83
N LEU A 124 0.10 -7.87 -16.62
CA LEU A 124 -0.58 -6.61 -16.23
C LEU A 124 -2.07 -6.79 -16.02
N LYS A 125 -2.78 -7.54 -16.87
CA LYS A 125 -4.23 -7.83 -16.70
C LYS A 125 -4.55 -8.56 -15.40
N GLY A 126 -3.63 -9.37 -14.91
CA GLY A 126 -3.81 -10.11 -13.65
C GLY A 126 -3.62 -9.25 -12.39
N LEU A 127 -2.88 -8.14 -12.48
CA LEU A 127 -2.50 -7.31 -11.35
C LEU A 127 -3.25 -5.98 -11.28
N LEU A 128 -3.70 -5.47 -12.43
CA LEU A 128 -4.26 -4.13 -12.57
C LEU A 128 -5.79 -4.15 -12.72
N SER A 129 -6.45 -3.10 -12.25
CA SER A 129 -7.84 -2.83 -12.62
C SER A 129 -7.93 -2.54 -14.12
N LYS A 130 -9.14 -2.64 -14.67
CA LYS A 130 -9.37 -2.37 -16.10
C LYS A 130 -8.95 -0.96 -16.48
N GLU A 131 -9.18 0.00 -15.61
CA GLU A 131 -8.89 1.41 -15.80
C GLU A 131 -7.39 1.67 -15.83
N VAL A 132 -6.66 1.13 -14.83
CA VAL A 132 -5.19 1.25 -14.78
C VAL A 132 -4.57 0.50 -15.95
N PHE A 133 -5.02 -0.72 -16.23
CA PHE A 133 -4.55 -1.51 -17.37
C PHE A 133 -4.70 -0.75 -18.71
N ALA A 134 -5.84 -0.07 -18.91
CA ALA A 134 -6.04 0.70 -20.15
C ALA A 134 -4.98 1.79 -20.36
N GLY A 135 -4.55 2.47 -19.27
CA GLY A 135 -3.46 3.46 -19.34
C GLY A 135 -2.12 2.82 -19.67
N PHE A 136 -1.78 1.72 -19.00
CA PHE A 136 -0.54 0.98 -19.26
C PHE A 136 -0.49 0.43 -20.69
N LYS A 137 -1.61 -0.15 -21.16
CA LYS A 137 -1.72 -0.65 -22.54
C LYS A 137 -1.54 0.47 -23.57
N ALA A 138 -2.19 1.62 -23.39
CA ALA A 138 -2.04 2.74 -24.30
C ALA A 138 -0.57 3.20 -24.41
N ALA A 139 0.16 3.23 -23.28
CA ALA A 139 1.59 3.57 -23.29
C ALA A 139 2.46 2.49 -23.98
N ILE A 140 2.11 1.21 -23.83
CA ILE A 140 2.78 0.11 -24.55
C ILE A 140 2.50 0.19 -26.05
N ASP A 141 1.24 0.43 -26.44
CA ASP A 141 0.86 0.57 -27.85
C ASP A 141 1.58 1.76 -28.50
N ASP A 142 1.58 2.94 -27.88
CA ASP A 142 2.29 4.14 -28.38
C ASP A 142 3.80 3.90 -28.59
N ARG A 143 4.41 3.19 -27.64
CA ARG A 143 5.83 2.81 -27.74
C ARG A 143 6.07 1.84 -28.90
N ASN A 144 5.18 0.83 -29.07
CA ASN A 144 5.26 -0.13 -30.17
C ASN A 144 5.06 0.54 -31.54
N ASP A 145 4.10 1.45 -31.66
CA ASP A 145 3.85 2.21 -32.88
C ASP A 145 5.05 3.06 -33.31
N LYS A 146 5.82 3.55 -32.33
CA LYS A 146 7.07 4.29 -32.54
C LYS A 146 8.29 3.37 -32.74
N ASN A 147 8.12 2.05 -32.72
CA ASN A 147 9.19 1.06 -32.75
C ASN A 147 10.26 1.32 -31.67
N GLN A 148 9.83 1.68 -30.46
CA GLN A 148 10.70 1.96 -29.32
C GLN A 148 10.72 0.77 -28.37
N ALA A 149 11.86 0.54 -27.72
CA ALA A 149 12.05 -0.49 -26.70
C ALA A 149 12.40 0.18 -25.37
N LEU A 150 11.61 -0.09 -24.33
CA LEU A 150 11.88 0.31 -22.96
C LEU A 150 12.63 -0.81 -22.24
N GLY A 151 13.80 -0.48 -21.69
CA GLY A 151 14.49 -1.36 -20.74
C GLY A 151 14.43 -0.70 -19.35
N THR A 152 13.74 -1.33 -18.41
CA THR A 152 13.74 -0.88 -17.02
C THR A 152 14.30 -1.99 -16.14
N THR A 153 15.23 -1.66 -15.27
CA THR A 153 15.76 -2.54 -14.24
C THR A 153 15.41 -1.95 -12.88
N LEU A 154 14.61 -2.65 -12.10
CA LEU A 154 14.40 -2.37 -10.69
C LEU A 154 15.64 -2.83 -9.92
N VAL A 155 16.47 -1.87 -9.47
CA VAL A 155 17.67 -2.17 -8.66
C VAL A 155 17.25 -2.63 -7.27
N GLY A 156 16.24 -1.95 -6.69
CA GLY A 156 15.65 -2.34 -5.41
C GLY A 156 14.59 -1.36 -4.92
N ILE A 157 13.80 -1.81 -3.96
CA ILE A 157 12.89 -0.97 -3.19
C ILE A 157 13.63 -0.60 -1.90
N THR A 158 13.94 0.69 -1.73
CA THR A 158 14.67 1.17 -0.56
C THR A 158 13.77 1.42 0.63
N LYS A 159 12.46 1.67 0.37
CA LYS A 159 11.43 1.83 1.39
C LYS A 159 10.05 1.58 0.82
N SER A 160 9.21 0.90 1.59
CA SER A 160 7.76 0.84 1.40
C SER A 160 7.06 1.26 2.69
N SER A 161 5.95 1.97 2.60
CA SER A 161 5.13 2.34 3.76
C SER A 161 3.68 2.55 3.34
N ILE A 162 2.74 2.23 4.25
CA ILE A 162 1.32 2.52 4.03
C ILE A 162 1.10 4.00 4.30
N ALA A 163 0.82 4.76 3.24
CA ALA A 163 0.54 6.20 3.31
C ALA A 163 -0.91 6.50 3.64
N GLN A 164 -1.84 5.68 3.13
CA GLN A 164 -3.28 5.81 3.40
C GLN A 164 -3.91 4.42 3.48
N ALA A 165 -4.93 4.28 4.30
CA ALA A 165 -5.75 3.08 4.37
C ALA A 165 -7.20 3.46 4.66
N GLU A 166 -8.15 2.78 4.01
CA GLU A 166 -9.57 3.01 4.17
C GLU A 166 -10.34 1.70 3.99
N LEU A 167 -11.42 1.55 4.76
CA LEU A 167 -12.41 0.48 4.56
C LEU A 167 -13.73 1.11 4.12
N ASP A 168 -14.04 1.03 2.82
CA ASP A 168 -15.32 1.46 2.26
C ASP A 168 -16.27 0.26 2.14
N GLY A 169 -17.18 0.12 3.09
CA GLY A 169 -18.06 -1.02 3.21
C GLY A 169 -17.27 -2.34 3.38
N LYS A 170 -17.09 -3.07 2.28
CA LYS A 170 -16.33 -4.33 2.23
C LYS A 170 -15.02 -4.21 1.43
N MET A 171 -14.79 -3.07 0.84
CA MET A 171 -13.59 -2.83 0.05
C MET A 171 -12.51 -2.21 0.92
N ALA A 172 -11.44 -2.93 1.12
CA ALA A 172 -10.22 -2.39 1.70
C ALA A 172 -9.42 -1.68 0.59
N LEU A 173 -9.05 -0.44 0.86
CA LEU A 173 -8.23 0.40 0.00
C LEU A 173 -6.96 0.74 0.77
N VAL A 174 -5.80 0.43 0.21
CA VAL A 174 -4.50 0.71 0.85
C VAL A 174 -3.57 1.34 -0.15
N THR A 175 -3.11 2.56 0.16
CA THR A 175 -2.11 3.27 -0.64
C THR A 175 -0.73 3.07 -0.04
N VAL A 176 0.16 2.50 -0.83
CA VAL A 176 1.57 2.29 -0.48
C VAL A 176 2.42 3.35 -1.16
N LYS A 177 3.32 3.93 -0.39
CA LYS A 177 4.39 4.78 -0.88
C LYS A 177 5.65 3.93 -1.03
N PHE A 178 6.09 3.77 -2.27
CA PHE A 178 7.35 3.12 -2.61
C PHE A 178 8.43 4.16 -2.86
N ILE A 179 9.61 3.88 -2.38
CA ILE A 179 10.84 4.56 -2.78
C ILE A 179 11.75 3.49 -3.37
N SER A 180 11.97 3.57 -4.66
CA SER A 180 12.75 2.58 -5.41
C SER A 180 13.93 3.20 -6.13
N GLU A 181 14.91 2.38 -6.46
CA GLU A 181 16.02 2.70 -7.32
C GLU A 181 15.86 1.94 -8.63
N GLN A 182 15.87 2.67 -9.74
CA GLN A 182 15.59 2.12 -11.06
C GLN A 182 16.61 2.64 -12.08
N ILE A 183 16.92 1.80 -13.06
CA ILE A 183 17.61 2.21 -14.29
C ILE A 183 16.60 2.07 -15.42
N SER A 184 16.34 3.15 -16.16
CA SER A 184 15.41 3.14 -17.28
C SER A 184 16.06 3.70 -18.53
N VAL A 185 15.90 2.99 -19.65
CA VAL A 185 16.48 3.35 -20.93
C VAL A 185 15.46 3.13 -22.04
N LEU A 186 15.16 4.16 -22.79
CA LEU A 186 14.35 4.09 -24.00
C LEU A 186 15.23 4.10 -25.23
N LYS A 187 15.02 3.11 -26.12
CA LYS A 187 15.76 2.97 -27.38
C LYS A 187 14.81 3.12 -28.56
N ASN A 188 15.34 3.66 -29.67
CA ASN A 188 14.62 3.72 -30.94
C ASN A 188 14.75 2.39 -31.72
N ALA A 189 14.16 2.34 -32.92
CA ALA A 189 14.19 1.17 -33.81
C ALA A 189 15.60 0.70 -34.19
N GLU A 190 16.55 1.63 -34.23
CA GLU A 190 17.96 1.37 -34.54
C GLU A 190 18.76 0.91 -33.31
N GLY A 191 18.13 0.83 -32.15
CA GLY A 191 18.76 0.46 -30.88
C GLY A 191 19.55 1.60 -30.21
N ALA A 192 19.50 2.81 -30.77
CA ALA A 192 20.12 3.97 -30.15
C ALA A 192 19.30 4.46 -28.94
N VAL A 193 19.97 4.83 -27.86
CA VAL A 193 19.34 5.40 -26.66
C VAL A 193 18.81 6.79 -27.00
N ILE A 194 17.51 7.02 -26.78
CA ILE A 194 16.83 8.28 -27.02
C ILE A 194 16.39 8.96 -25.72
N ASP A 195 16.31 8.20 -24.63
CA ASP A 195 16.04 8.71 -23.30
C ASP A 195 16.62 7.80 -22.23
N GLY A 196 16.98 8.35 -21.07
CA GLY A 196 17.63 7.67 -19.97
C GLY A 196 19.09 7.33 -20.25
N HIS A 197 19.74 6.66 -19.29
CA HIS A 197 21.13 6.21 -19.43
C HIS A 197 21.31 4.85 -18.72
N PRO A 198 22.02 3.88 -19.34
CA PRO A 198 22.09 2.49 -18.83
C PRO A 198 22.86 2.33 -17.50
N SER A 199 23.55 3.36 -17.03
CA SER A 199 24.27 3.34 -15.75
C SER A 199 23.70 4.30 -14.72
N ASP A 200 22.65 5.05 -15.06
CA ASP A 200 22.10 6.03 -14.14
C ASP A 200 21.02 5.41 -13.27
N ILE A 201 21.33 5.26 -11.99
CA ILE A 201 20.35 4.83 -10.99
C ILE A 201 19.54 6.05 -10.56
N VAL A 202 18.25 6.02 -10.84
CA VAL A 202 17.31 7.08 -10.48
C VAL A 202 16.48 6.63 -9.31
N LYS A 203 16.37 7.48 -8.28
CA LYS A 203 15.46 7.27 -7.15
C LYS A 203 14.08 7.76 -7.54
N VAL A 204 13.10 6.86 -7.50
CA VAL A 204 11.70 7.14 -7.86
C VAL A 204 10.83 6.99 -6.62
N THR A 205 9.87 7.89 -6.46
CA THR A 205 8.83 7.79 -5.42
C THR A 205 7.49 7.58 -6.10
N ASP A 206 6.80 6.51 -5.75
CA ASP A 206 5.50 6.15 -6.30
C ASP A 206 4.46 5.96 -5.19
N LEU A 207 3.22 6.37 -5.44
CA LEU A 207 2.06 6.10 -4.61
C LEU A 207 1.12 5.15 -5.36
N TRP A 208 0.96 3.93 -4.85
CA TRP A 208 0.13 2.91 -5.48
C TRP A 208 -1.01 2.51 -4.56
N THR A 209 -2.24 2.58 -5.06
CA THR A 209 -3.43 2.18 -4.31
C THR A 209 -3.91 0.81 -4.75
N PHE A 210 -3.95 -0.09 -3.79
CA PHE A 210 -4.45 -1.45 -3.93
C PHE A 210 -5.85 -1.57 -3.33
N ALA A 211 -6.70 -2.40 -3.95
CA ALA A 211 -8.03 -2.70 -3.46
C ALA A 211 -8.25 -4.20 -3.33
N ARG A 212 -9.00 -4.62 -2.28
CA ARG A 212 -9.47 -5.99 -2.10
C ARG A 212 -10.81 -6.01 -1.37
N ASN A 213 -11.68 -6.91 -1.77
CA ASN A 213 -12.89 -7.18 -1.01
C ASN A 213 -12.55 -8.09 0.19
N THR A 214 -12.75 -7.60 1.41
CA THR A 214 -12.44 -8.32 2.66
C THR A 214 -13.24 -9.61 2.85
N ASN A 215 -14.39 -9.75 2.16
CA ASN A 215 -15.20 -10.97 2.18
C ASN A 215 -14.83 -11.96 1.06
N SER A 216 -13.89 -11.61 0.17
CA SER A 216 -13.43 -12.51 -0.87
C SER A 216 -12.56 -13.62 -0.30
N ARG A 217 -12.69 -14.83 -0.85
CA ARG A 217 -11.75 -15.92 -0.60
C ARG A 217 -10.45 -15.76 -1.38
N ASP A 218 -10.45 -14.90 -2.39
CA ASP A 218 -9.27 -14.55 -3.16
C ASP A 218 -8.39 -13.61 -2.33
N PRO A 219 -7.15 -13.99 -1.98
CA PRO A 219 -6.25 -13.17 -1.21
C PRO A 219 -5.62 -12.03 -2.04
N ASN A 220 -5.77 -12.04 -3.35
CA ASN A 220 -5.09 -11.13 -4.25
C ASN A 220 -5.64 -9.71 -4.15
N TRP A 221 -4.72 -8.75 -4.15
CA TRP A 221 -5.01 -7.33 -4.24
C TRP A 221 -4.88 -6.87 -5.68
N THR A 222 -5.72 -5.93 -6.07
CA THR A 222 -5.73 -5.34 -7.42
C THR A 222 -5.23 -3.91 -7.35
N LEU A 223 -4.28 -3.53 -8.19
CA LEU A 223 -3.83 -2.14 -8.32
C LEU A 223 -4.91 -1.32 -9.04
N ILE A 224 -5.45 -0.33 -8.34
CA ILE A 224 -6.56 0.52 -8.85
C ILE A 224 -6.15 1.95 -9.15
N ALA A 225 -5.00 2.40 -8.66
CA ALA A 225 -4.41 3.70 -8.98
C ALA A 225 -2.90 3.66 -8.75
N ASN A 226 -2.18 4.43 -9.56
CA ASN A 226 -0.75 4.68 -9.38
C ASN A 226 -0.45 6.15 -9.71
N GLU A 227 0.40 6.77 -8.90
CA GLU A 227 0.84 8.15 -9.04
C GLU A 227 2.33 8.24 -8.77
N THR A 228 3.03 9.08 -9.53
CA THR A 228 4.42 9.46 -9.23
C THR A 228 4.40 10.93 -8.84
N PRO A 229 4.50 11.28 -7.54
CA PRO A 229 4.56 12.66 -7.09
C PRO A 229 5.77 13.38 -7.69
N GLN A 230 5.58 14.60 -8.16
CA GLN A 230 6.67 15.45 -8.69
C GLN A 230 7.53 16.02 -7.56
#